data_55b9370019874fe29e8fd20e9c54ef39
#
_entry.id   55b9370019874fe29e8fd20e9c54ef39
#
_cell.length_a   1.000
_cell.length_b   1.000
_cell.length_c   1.000
_cell.angle_alpha   90.00
_cell.angle_beta   90.00
_cell.angle_gamma   90.00
#
_symmetry.space_group_name_H-M   'P 1'
#
loop_
_entity.id
_entity.type
_entity.pdbx_description
1 polymer ?
#
loop_
_entity_poly.entity_id
_entity_poly.type
_entity_poly.pdbx_seq_one_letter_code
_entity_poly.pdbx_strand_id
1 'polypeptide(L)'
;MSRDYLVYFGTNVSSEQENSIFLYRLTTATGLLTPVSAHRGGASPTYLTMPAGRRYLYAVSETQTFQGAKGGGVSAFAVDQRTGGLTMLNQQPSAGASPCYISLDRAEKAALVANYVGGNVALLPIAANGQLAAPSAADQHQGSGPHKNQTAAHAHCIIPDPANTFAFAVDLGTDQVVGYRLGAAQGQLTRLPEPAFTAKPGAGPRHLVFHPNGKQAYLINELNSTVTALAYDASAGKFKELQSVSTLPKGFSGENSCADLHVSPDGLYLYASNRGHNSIAVFAIDTSNGTLAPIQYMSTQGKTPRNFALTPSGRLLLVANQNSNNVVTFRVDGQNGLLAPTGQTIEVPSPMFVQVVEDFTR
;
A
#
# COMPACT_ATOMS: atom_id res chain seq x y z
N MET A 1 3.11 -15.79 24.82
CA MET A 1 3.13 -16.68 23.65
C MET A 1 3.11 -15.81 22.40
N SER A 2 3.95 -16.07 21.41
CA SER A 2 3.96 -15.33 20.15
C SER A 2 2.68 -15.73 19.38
N ARG A 3 1.85 -14.74 19.02
CA ARG A 3 0.62 -14.98 18.24
C ARG A 3 0.98 -15.24 16.79
N ASP A 4 0.33 -16.24 16.17
CA ASP A 4 0.39 -16.46 14.72
C ASP A 4 -0.45 -15.39 13.98
N TYR A 5 -0.31 -15.35 12.66
CA TYR A 5 -0.99 -14.36 11.81
C TYR A 5 -1.75 -15.05 10.68
N LEU A 6 -2.81 -14.43 10.23
CA LEU A 6 -3.41 -14.68 8.92
C LEU A 6 -2.81 -13.71 7.90
N VAL A 7 -2.55 -14.20 6.70
CA VAL A 7 -1.96 -13.43 5.61
C VAL A 7 -2.79 -13.61 4.36
N TYR A 8 -3.35 -12.50 3.86
CA TYR A 8 -4.07 -12.47 2.59
C TYR A 8 -3.15 -11.89 1.52
N PHE A 9 -2.98 -12.62 0.43
CA PHE A 9 -2.25 -12.17 -0.75
C PHE A 9 -3.24 -11.75 -1.84
N GLY A 10 -3.16 -10.50 -2.27
CA GLY A 10 -3.79 -10.02 -3.50
C GLY A 10 -2.85 -10.26 -4.69
N THR A 11 -3.40 -10.58 -5.85
CA THR A 11 -2.63 -11.00 -7.02
C THR A 11 -3.04 -10.24 -8.29
N ASN A 12 -2.23 -10.37 -9.35
CA ASN A 12 -2.56 -9.86 -10.69
C ASN A 12 -3.14 -10.98 -11.59
N VAL A 13 -3.97 -11.85 -11.02
CA VAL A 13 -4.75 -12.82 -11.79
C VAL A 13 -5.92 -12.10 -12.42
N SER A 14 -5.96 -12.02 -13.75
CA SER A 14 -6.95 -11.23 -14.50
C SER A 14 -8.29 -11.95 -14.73
N SER A 15 -8.36 -13.26 -14.51
CA SER A 15 -9.57 -14.05 -14.67
C SER A 15 -10.49 -13.93 -13.45
N GLU A 16 -11.72 -13.50 -13.64
CA GLU A 16 -12.76 -13.49 -12.60
C GLU A 16 -13.17 -14.90 -12.15
N GLN A 17 -12.88 -15.91 -12.95
CA GLN A 17 -13.25 -17.31 -12.69
C GLN A 17 -12.19 -18.05 -11.85
N GLU A 18 -10.99 -17.49 -11.72
CA GLU A 18 -9.89 -18.08 -10.98
C GLU A 18 -9.77 -17.51 -9.57
N ASN A 19 -9.10 -18.25 -8.69
CA ASN A 19 -8.75 -17.75 -7.38
C ASN A 19 -7.66 -16.68 -7.53
N SER A 20 -7.87 -15.53 -6.89
CA SER A 20 -7.01 -14.37 -7.00
C SER A 20 -6.70 -13.70 -5.65
N ILE A 21 -7.34 -14.15 -4.56
CA ILE A 21 -6.96 -13.84 -3.18
C ILE A 21 -6.64 -15.14 -2.46
N PHE A 22 -5.43 -15.25 -1.91
CA PHE A 22 -4.94 -16.45 -1.24
C PHE A 22 -4.75 -16.18 0.24
N LEU A 23 -5.28 -17.07 1.10
CA LEU A 23 -5.16 -16.99 2.55
C LEU A 23 -4.17 -18.04 3.06
N TYR A 24 -3.21 -17.58 3.85
CA TYR A 24 -2.21 -18.39 4.53
C TYR A 24 -2.19 -18.11 6.03
N ARG A 25 -1.67 -19.07 6.79
CA ARG A 25 -1.32 -18.87 8.20
C ARG A 25 0.20 -18.76 8.31
N LEU A 26 0.66 -17.71 9.00
CA LEU A 26 2.06 -17.45 9.27
C LEU A 26 2.39 -17.89 10.71
N THR A 27 3.30 -18.83 10.86
CA THR A 27 3.83 -19.23 12.16
C THR A 27 4.97 -18.30 12.55
N THR A 28 4.77 -17.50 13.59
CA THR A 28 5.72 -16.45 14.00
C THR A 28 7.09 -17.00 14.39
N ALA A 29 7.13 -18.19 15.03
CA ALA A 29 8.39 -18.79 15.49
C ALA A 29 9.35 -19.13 14.33
N THR A 30 8.82 -19.61 13.21
CA THR A 30 9.60 -20.11 12.07
C THR A 30 9.59 -19.19 10.84
N GLY A 31 8.56 -18.34 10.70
CA GLY A 31 8.27 -17.61 9.47
C GLY A 31 7.59 -18.46 8.38
N LEU A 32 7.17 -19.69 8.72
CA LEU A 32 6.52 -20.61 7.78
C LEU A 32 5.11 -20.13 7.45
N LEU A 33 4.78 -20.11 6.17
CA LEU A 33 3.46 -19.84 5.62
C LEU A 33 2.79 -21.17 5.21
N THR A 34 1.64 -21.48 5.80
CA THR A 34 0.85 -22.67 5.49
C THR A 34 -0.45 -22.27 4.80
N PRO A 35 -0.82 -22.85 3.64
CA PRO A 35 -2.05 -22.48 2.94
C PRO A 35 -3.28 -22.82 3.78
N VAL A 36 -4.28 -21.94 3.76
CA VAL A 36 -5.58 -22.12 4.43
C VAL A 36 -6.69 -22.24 3.41
N SER A 37 -6.84 -21.25 2.52
CA SER A 37 -7.85 -21.22 1.49
C SER A 37 -7.48 -20.29 0.35
N ALA A 38 -8.22 -20.36 -0.77
CA ALA A 38 -8.10 -19.45 -1.88
C ALA A 38 -9.50 -19.03 -2.34
N HIS A 39 -9.63 -17.78 -2.78
CA HIS A 39 -10.92 -17.15 -3.06
C HIS A 39 -10.90 -16.42 -4.40
N ARG A 40 -12.05 -16.39 -5.07
CA ARG A 40 -12.29 -15.54 -6.23
C ARG A 40 -12.44 -14.10 -5.75
N GLY A 41 -11.40 -13.29 -5.94
CA GLY A 41 -11.35 -11.89 -5.53
C GLY A 41 -11.83 -10.90 -6.60
N GLY A 42 -12.28 -11.41 -7.75
CA GLY A 42 -12.46 -10.63 -8.98
C GLY A 42 -11.18 -10.57 -9.80
N ALA A 43 -11.20 -9.82 -10.90
CA ALA A 43 -10.04 -9.64 -11.76
C ALA A 43 -9.02 -8.71 -11.12
N SER A 44 -7.77 -9.16 -11.03
CA SER A 44 -6.62 -8.37 -10.55
C SER A 44 -6.86 -7.64 -9.23
N PRO A 45 -7.13 -8.35 -8.10
CA PRO A 45 -7.25 -7.73 -6.77
C PRO A 45 -5.85 -7.37 -6.24
N THR A 46 -5.24 -6.37 -6.85
CA THR A 46 -3.82 -6.01 -6.67
C THR A 46 -3.52 -5.24 -5.41
N TYR A 47 -4.54 -4.73 -4.71
CA TYR A 47 -4.42 -4.07 -3.43
C TYR A 47 -5.62 -4.37 -2.54
N LEU A 48 -5.35 -4.68 -1.27
CA LEU A 48 -6.36 -5.05 -0.28
C LEU A 48 -6.30 -4.08 0.90
N THR A 49 -7.42 -3.98 1.63
CA THR A 49 -7.43 -3.34 2.95
C THR A 49 -8.44 -4.03 3.86
N MET A 50 -8.16 -4.06 5.16
CA MET A 50 -9.01 -4.68 6.16
C MET A 50 -9.19 -3.73 7.35
N PRO A 51 -10.44 -3.47 7.80
CA PRO A 51 -10.70 -2.68 8.99
C PRO A 51 -10.18 -3.39 10.25
N ALA A 52 -9.96 -2.63 11.32
CA ALA A 52 -9.43 -3.15 12.60
C ALA A 52 -10.31 -4.25 13.20
N GLY A 53 -11.62 -4.19 12.97
CA GLY A 53 -12.58 -5.21 13.41
C GLY A 53 -12.48 -6.54 12.68
N ARG A 54 -11.71 -6.63 11.57
CA ARG A 54 -11.43 -7.84 10.78
C ARG A 54 -12.67 -8.59 10.28
N ARG A 55 -13.83 -7.92 10.25
CA ARG A 55 -15.10 -8.50 9.76
C ARG A 55 -15.25 -8.41 8.25
N TYR A 56 -14.52 -7.51 7.62
CA TYR A 56 -14.61 -7.22 6.19
C TYR A 56 -13.22 -7.12 5.57
N LEU A 57 -13.15 -7.35 4.28
CA LEU A 57 -11.98 -7.09 3.46
C LEU A 57 -12.45 -6.37 2.20
N TYR A 58 -11.69 -5.37 1.76
CA TYR A 58 -11.94 -4.63 0.53
C TYR A 58 -10.77 -4.81 -0.41
N ALA A 59 -11.07 -5.00 -1.70
CA ALA A 59 -10.07 -5.21 -2.73
C ALA A 59 -10.38 -4.33 -3.95
N VAL A 60 -9.36 -3.74 -4.57
CA VAL A 60 -9.52 -3.15 -5.90
C VAL A 60 -9.63 -4.26 -6.96
N SER A 61 -10.23 -3.95 -8.10
CA SER A 61 -10.07 -4.71 -9.34
C SER A 61 -9.34 -3.80 -10.33
N GLU A 62 -8.00 -3.99 -10.45
CA GLU A 62 -7.12 -3.16 -11.27
C GLU A 62 -7.32 -3.44 -12.75
N THR A 63 -8.46 -3.01 -13.28
CA THR A 63 -8.88 -3.21 -14.66
C THR A 63 -9.21 -1.87 -15.32
N GLN A 64 -9.27 -1.87 -16.65
CA GLN A 64 -9.70 -0.71 -17.43
C GLN A 64 -11.16 -0.81 -17.88
N THR A 65 -11.78 -1.97 -17.64
CA THR A 65 -13.21 -2.21 -17.86
C THR A 65 -13.77 -2.96 -16.67
N PHE A 66 -14.94 -2.57 -16.22
CA PHE A 66 -15.63 -3.18 -15.09
C PHE A 66 -17.13 -3.27 -15.41
N GLN A 67 -17.72 -4.49 -15.37
CA GLN A 67 -19.13 -4.74 -15.69
C GLN A 67 -19.59 -4.10 -17.02
N GLY A 68 -18.72 -4.15 -18.04
CA GLY A 68 -19.01 -3.61 -19.38
C GLY A 68 -18.81 -2.11 -19.55
N ALA A 69 -18.50 -1.35 -18.49
CA ALA A 69 -18.20 0.08 -18.55
C ALA A 69 -16.69 0.35 -18.44
N LYS A 70 -16.24 1.52 -18.92
CA LYS A 70 -14.86 1.98 -18.71
C LYS A 70 -14.62 2.25 -17.23
N GLY A 71 -13.50 1.74 -16.68
CA GLY A 71 -13.11 1.90 -15.30
C GLY A 71 -12.71 0.59 -14.64
N GLY A 72 -12.29 0.64 -13.40
CA GLY A 72 -12.07 -0.52 -12.55
C GLY A 72 -13.14 -0.66 -11.48
N GLY A 73 -12.98 -1.66 -10.62
CA GLY A 73 -13.92 -1.97 -9.57
C GLY A 73 -13.32 -1.98 -8.17
N VAL A 74 -14.19 -2.03 -7.19
CA VAL A 74 -13.88 -2.30 -5.79
C VAL A 74 -14.84 -3.36 -5.28
N SER A 75 -14.29 -4.40 -4.65
CA SER A 75 -15.05 -5.52 -4.09
C SER A 75 -15.05 -5.47 -2.57
N ALA A 76 -16.19 -5.74 -1.94
CA ALA A 76 -16.33 -5.93 -0.51
C ALA A 76 -16.58 -7.40 -0.17
N PHE A 77 -15.91 -7.91 0.87
CA PHE A 77 -16.05 -9.28 1.34
C PHE A 77 -16.37 -9.30 2.84
N ALA A 78 -17.25 -10.20 3.25
CA ALA A 78 -17.36 -10.64 4.64
C ALA A 78 -16.25 -11.64 4.94
N VAL A 79 -15.65 -11.53 6.13
CA VAL A 79 -14.61 -12.44 6.63
C VAL A 79 -15.22 -13.38 7.67
N ASP A 80 -15.16 -14.67 7.42
CA ASP A 80 -15.58 -15.69 8.38
C ASP A 80 -14.64 -15.67 9.60
N GLN A 81 -15.18 -15.42 10.77
CA GLN A 81 -14.41 -15.23 12.01
C GLN A 81 -13.83 -16.52 12.58
N ARG A 82 -14.18 -17.70 12.04
CA ARG A 82 -13.64 -19.00 12.45
C ARG A 82 -12.56 -19.50 11.50
N THR A 83 -12.64 -19.14 10.23
CA THR A 83 -11.75 -19.69 9.20
C THR A 83 -10.88 -18.65 8.51
N GLY A 84 -11.25 -17.36 8.58
CA GLY A 84 -10.65 -16.28 7.78
C GLY A 84 -11.13 -16.27 6.33
N GLY A 85 -12.02 -17.18 5.93
CA GLY A 85 -12.53 -17.29 4.56
C GLY A 85 -13.33 -16.06 4.12
N LEU A 86 -13.38 -15.81 2.80
CA LEU A 86 -14.02 -14.65 2.21
C LEU A 86 -15.32 -15.00 1.50
N THR A 87 -16.36 -14.21 1.73
CA THR A 87 -17.62 -14.24 0.98
C THR A 87 -17.89 -12.86 0.40
N MET A 88 -18.03 -12.74 -0.91
CA MET A 88 -18.32 -11.47 -1.57
C MET A 88 -19.66 -10.91 -1.12
N LEU A 89 -19.66 -9.64 -0.71
CA LEU A 89 -20.87 -8.90 -0.33
C LEU A 89 -21.44 -8.13 -1.52
N ASN A 90 -20.61 -7.33 -2.15
CA ASN A 90 -20.95 -6.57 -3.35
C ASN A 90 -19.70 -6.02 -4.05
N GLN A 91 -19.94 -5.42 -5.19
CA GLN A 91 -18.94 -4.70 -5.98
C GLN A 91 -19.47 -3.34 -6.40
N GLN A 92 -18.58 -2.35 -6.53
CA GLN A 92 -18.89 -1.01 -7.01
C GLN A 92 -17.83 -0.54 -8.01
N PRO A 93 -18.14 0.35 -8.95
CA PRO A 93 -17.15 0.99 -9.80
C PRO A 93 -16.19 1.84 -8.94
N SER A 94 -14.92 1.91 -9.31
CA SER A 94 -13.92 2.77 -8.62
C SER A 94 -13.95 4.23 -9.06
N ALA A 95 -14.85 4.60 -9.96
CA ALA A 95 -14.93 5.90 -10.62
C ALA A 95 -13.71 6.28 -11.49
N GLY A 96 -12.85 5.32 -11.83
CA GLY A 96 -11.66 5.53 -12.66
C GLY A 96 -11.11 4.22 -13.21
N ALA A 97 -10.11 4.29 -14.08
CA ALA A 97 -9.48 3.13 -14.67
C ALA A 97 -8.23 2.72 -13.88
N SER A 98 -8.01 1.40 -13.74
CA SER A 98 -6.89 0.78 -13.04
C SER A 98 -6.75 1.28 -11.59
N PRO A 99 -7.74 1.03 -10.69
CA PRO A 99 -7.58 1.29 -9.27
C PRO A 99 -6.44 0.40 -8.73
N CYS A 100 -5.40 1.04 -8.19
CA CYS A 100 -4.18 0.37 -7.74
C CYS A 100 -3.94 0.50 -6.22
N TYR A 101 -4.79 1.24 -5.54
CA TYR A 101 -4.68 1.47 -4.10
C TYR A 101 -6.06 1.65 -3.46
N ILE A 102 -6.23 1.07 -2.28
CA ILE A 102 -7.40 1.28 -1.43
C ILE A 102 -6.97 1.43 0.03
N SER A 103 -7.50 2.43 0.71
CA SER A 103 -7.39 2.58 2.16
C SER A 103 -8.76 2.85 2.78
N LEU A 104 -8.83 2.83 4.10
CA LEU A 104 -10.03 3.19 4.85
C LEU A 104 -9.77 4.48 5.62
N ASP A 105 -10.80 5.29 5.78
CA ASP A 105 -10.78 6.34 6.79
C ASP A 105 -10.66 5.73 8.20
N ARG A 106 -10.16 6.49 9.17
CA ARG A 106 -9.89 5.97 10.54
C ARG A 106 -11.15 5.52 11.29
N ALA A 107 -12.32 6.02 10.89
CA ALA A 107 -13.60 5.62 11.46
C ALA A 107 -14.24 4.45 10.70
N GLU A 108 -13.59 3.93 9.65
CA GLU A 108 -14.05 2.81 8.82
C GLU A 108 -15.44 3.06 8.20
N LYS A 109 -15.73 4.33 7.83
CA LYS A 109 -16.98 4.75 7.20
C LYS A 109 -16.88 4.91 5.69
N ALA A 110 -15.65 5.01 5.17
CA ALA A 110 -15.39 5.21 3.76
C ALA A 110 -14.12 4.47 3.30
N ALA A 111 -14.17 3.93 2.09
CA ALA A 111 -13.02 3.48 1.33
C ALA A 111 -12.53 4.62 0.43
N LEU A 112 -11.23 4.86 0.42
CA LEU A 112 -10.54 5.82 -0.43
C LEU A 112 -9.77 5.03 -1.49
N VAL A 113 -9.94 5.38 -2.76
CA VAL A 113 -9.38 4.64 -3.89
C VAL A 113 -8.57 5.57 -4.78
N ALA A 114 -7.39 5.13 -5.21
CA ALA A 114 -6.60 5.82 -6.24
C ALA A 114 -6.61 5.00 -7.53
N ASN A 115 -6.94 5.67 -8.66
CA ASN A 115 -7.06 5.08 -9.99
C ASN A 115 -5.87 5.55 -10.84
N TYR A 116 -4.93 4.64 -11.13
CA TYR A 116 -3.67 4.98 -11.79
C TYR A 116 -3.87 5.47 -13.23
N VAL A 117 -4.51 4.67 -14.08
CA VAL A 117 -4.76 5.06 -15.48
C VAL A 117 -5.83 6.14 -15.57
N GLY A 118 -6.79 6.15 -14.65
CA GLY A 118 -7.79 7.20 -14.54
C GLY A 118 -7.21 8.56 -14.13
N GLY A 119 -6.08 8.56 -13.41
CA GLY A 119 -5.48 9.79 -12.88
C GLY A 119 -6.38 10.52 -11.90
N ASN A 120 -7.17 9.80 -11.12
CA ASN A 120 -8.17 10.35 -10.21
C ASN A 120 -8.27 9.55 -8.91
N VAL A 121 -8.94 10.11 -7.93
CA VAL A 121 -9.28 9.44 -6.68
C VAL A 121 -10.78 9.43 -6.45
N ALA A 122 -11.24 8.48 -5.63
CA ALA A 122 -12.64 8.36 -5.26
C ALA A 122 -12.83 8.00 -3.79
N LEU A 123 -14.00 8.34 -3.24
CA LEU A 123 -14.48 7.94 -1.93
C LEU A 123 -15.77 7.16 -2.09
N LEU A 124 -15.79 5.95 -1.52
CA LEU A 124 -16.96 5.06 -1.48
C LEU A 124 -17.41 4.90 -0.02
N PRO A 125 -18.64 5.30 0.34
CA PRO A 125 -19.16 5.06 1.68
C PRO A 125 -19.30 3.56 1.99
N ILE A 126 -19.09 3.21 3.26
CA ILE A 126 -19.23 1.83 3.76
C ILE A 126 -20.46 1.77 4.64
N ALA A 127 -21.40 0.88 4.30
CA ALA A 127 -22.60 0.60 5.06
C ALA A 127 -22.30 -0.22 6.33
N ALA A 128 -23.21 -0.22 7.30
CA ALA A 128 -23.04 -0.94 8.56
C ALA A 128 -22.86 -2.46 8.40
N ASN A 129 -23.34 -3.03 7.30
CA ASN A 129 -23.18 -4.46 6.94
C ASN A 129 -21.90 -4.73 6.13
N GLY A 130 -21.00 -3.75 5.97
CA GLY A 130 -19.74 -3.86 5.24
C GLY A 130 -19.85 -3.70 3.73
N GLN A 131 -21.03 -3.53 3.17
CA GLN A 131 -21.19 -3.28 1.73
C GLN A 131 -20.70 -1.89 1.36
N LEU A 132 -20.13 -1.77 0.16
CA LEU A 132 -19.77 -0.48 -0.44
C LEU A 132 -21.00 0.15 -1.10
N ALA A 133 -21.20 1.44 -0.86
CA ALA A 133 -22.09 2.25 -1.69
C ALA A 133 -21.37 2.70 -2.97
N ALA A 134 -22.12 3.21 -3.94
CA ALA A 134 -21.54 3.86 -5.11
C ALA A 134 -20.64 5.04 -4.69
N PRO A 135 -19.62 5.40 -5.49
CA PRO A 135 -18.76 6.54 -5.19
C PRO A 135 -19.59 7.81 -4.93
N SER A 136 -19.39 8.44 -3.79
CA SER A 136 -20.08 9.70 -3.40
C SER A 136 -19.24 10.93 -3.71
N ALA A 137 -17.93 10.77 -3.87
CA ALA A 137 -17.01 11.80 -4.30
C ALA A 137 -15.92 11.21 -5.20
N ALA A 138 -15.52 12.00 -6.21
CA ALA A 138 -14.36 11.71 -7.04
C ALA A 138 -13.70 13.03 -7.45
N ASP A 139 -12.37 13.03 -7.58
CA ASP A 139 -11.61 14.21 -8.03
C ASP A 139 -10.61 13.81 -9.10
N GLN A 140 -10.67 14.48 -10.27
CA GLN A 140 -9.78 14.27 -11.41
C GLN A 140 -8.53 15.13 -11.25
N HIS A 141 -7.37 14.50 -11.15
CA HIS A 141 -6.09 15.21 -11.20
C HIS A 141 -5.76 15.61 -12.64
N GLN A 142 -5.00 16.68 -12.78
CA GLN A 142 -4.59 17.22 -14.08
C GLN A 142 -3.11 17.60 -14.03
N GLY A 143 -2.45 17.47 -15.17
CA GLY A 143 -1.05 17.80 -15.35
C GLY A 143 -0.22 16.64 -15.84
N SER A 144 1.06 16.86 -15.96
CA SER A 144 2.08 15.92 -16.40
C SER A 144 3.43 16.30 -15.79
N GLY A 145 4.44 15.44 -15.92
CA GLY A 145 5.80 15.68 -15.48
C GLY A 145 6.82 15.46 -16.59
N PRO A 146 8.11 15.69 -16.32
CA PRO A 146 9.17 15.61 -17.34
C PRO A 146 9.58 14.18 -17.69
N HIS A 147 9.24 13.18 -16.88
CA HIS A 147 9.63 11.80 -17.15
C HIS A 147 8.68 11.14 -18.18
N LYS A 148 9.20 10.22 -19.00
CA LYS A 148 8.42 9.51 -20.04
C LYS A 148 7.15 8.82 -19.52
N ASN A 149 7.12 8.45 -18.25
CA ASN A 149 5.97 7.80 -17.58
C ASN A 149 5.03 8.82 -16.91
N GLN A 150 5.24 10.12 -17.13
CA GLN A 150 4.45 11.20 -16.54
C GLN A 150 3.69 11.98 -17.64
N THR A 151 3.13 11.26 -18.61
CA THR A 151 2.38 11.89 -19.72
C THR A 151 1.03 12.45 -19.31
N ALA A 152 0.51 12.04 -18.16
CA ALA A 152 -0.74 12.49 -17.55
C ALA A 152 -0.67 12.29 -16.04
N ALA A 153 -1.71 12.71 -15.31
CA ALA A 153 -1.90 12.39 -13.91
C ALA A 153 -2.04 10.88 -13.70
N HIS A 154 -1.42 10.34 -12.65
CA HIS A 154 -1.40 8.93 -12.27
C HIS A 154 -1.47 8.80 -10.74
N ALA A 155 -2.68 8.93 -10.17
CA ALA A 155 -2.89 8.75 -8.74
C ALA A 155 -2.57 7.32 -8.31
N HIS A 156 -1.59 7.14 -7.41
CA HIS A 156 -1.09 5.80 -7.04
C HIS A 156 -1.36 5.42 -5.59
N CYS A 157 -1.69 6.36 -4.73
CA CYS A 157 -1.97 6.14 -3.32
C CYS A 157 -2.97 7.19 -2.84
N ILE A 158 -3.82 6.85 -1.89
CA ILE A 158 -4.59 7.82 -1.10
C ILE A 158 -4.77 7.29 0.32
N ILE A 159 -4.38 8.08 1.33
CA ILE A 159 -4.47 7.71 2.75
C ILE A 159 -5.01 8.85 3.59
N PRO A 160 -5.77 8.56 4.68
CA PRO A 160 -6.13 9.56 5.67
C PRO A 160 -4.93 9.92 6.55
N ASP A 161 -4.93 11.13 7.08
CA ASP A 161 -3.99 11.54 8.12
C ASP A 161 -4.31 10.85 9.48
N PRO A 162 -3.39 10.90 10.46
CA PRO A 162 -3.62 10.30 11.77
C PRO A 162 -4.86 10.82 12.50
N ALA A 163 -5.26 12.08 12.26
CA ALA A 163 -6.43 12.72 12.90
C ALA A 163 -7.73 12.49 12.13
N ASN A 164 -7.71 11.82 10.98
CA ASN A 164 -8.87 11.63 10.09
C ASN A 164 -9.51 12.96 9.60
N THR A 165 -8.73 14.03 9.56
CA THR A 165 -9.16 15.37 9.13
C THR A 165 -8.86 15.62 7.67
N PHE A 166 -7.74 15.07 7.20
CA PHE A 166 -7.26 15.19 5.82
C PHE A 166 -7.08 13.81 5.19
N ALA A 167 -7.15 13.77 3.86
CA ALA A 167 -6.64 12.67 3.06
C ALA A 167 -5.60 13.20 2.06
N PHE A 168 -4.61 12.35 1.74
CA PHE A 168 -3.52 12.71 0.84
C PHE A 168 -3.43 11.71 -0.28
N ALA A 169 -3.62 12.18 -1.52
CA ALA A 169 -3.43 11.42 -2.73
C ALA A 169 -2.05 11.69 -3.31
N VAL A 170 -1.31 10.63 -3.58
CA VAL A 170 0.02 10.72 -4.19
C VAL A 170 -0.12 10.50 -5.69
N ASP A 171 0.29 11.46 -6.48
CA ASP A 171 0.20 11.41 -7.94
C ASP A 171 1.59 11.33 -8.58
N LEU A 172 1.88 10.16 -9.14
CA LEU A 172 3.15 9.87 -9.81
C LEU A 172 3.33 10.72 -11.07
N GLY A 173 2.24 10.97 -11.80
CA GLY A 173 2.28 11.66 -13.09
C GLY A 173 2.51 13.16 -12.99
N THR A 174 2.16 13.77 -11.85
CA THR A 174 2.25 15.23 -11.65
C THR A 174 3.29 15.65 -10.63
N ASP A 175 4.04 14.70 -10.03
CA ASP A 175 5.00 14.93 -8.95
C ASP A 175 4.37 15.59 -7.70
N GLN A 176 3.09 15.30 -7.41
CA GLN A 176 2.36 15.97 -6.34
C GLN A 176 1.81 14.99 -5.28
N VAL A 177 1.70 15.50 -4.07
CA VAL A 177 0.80 14.99 -3.03
C VAL A 177 -0.37 15.96 -2.93
N VAL A 178 -1.52 15.55 -3.43
CA VAL A 178 -2.75 16.35 -3.41
C VAL A 178 -3.45 16.17 -2.07
N GLY A 179 -3.76 17.26 -1.40
CA GLY A 179 -4.44 17.25 -0.10
C GLY A 179 -5.96 17.46 -0.26
N TYR A 180 -6.71 16.81 0.64
CA TYR A 180 -8.16 16.92 0.73
C TYR A 180 -8.60 17.12 2.18
N ARG A 181 -9.65 17.90 2.41
CA ARG A 181 -10.46 17.78 3.61
C ARG A 181 -11.32 16.53 3.52
N LEU A 182 -11.26 15.69 4.54
CA LEU A 182 -11.96 14.42 4.60
C LEU A 182 -13.22 14.54 5.45
N GLY A 183 -14.38 14.43 4.82
CA GLY A 183 -15.70 14.31 5.46
C GLY A 183 -16.24 12.89 5.26
N ALA A 184 -15.55 11.87 5.77
CA ALA A 184 -15.85 10.46 5.51
C ALA A 184 -17.30 10.08 5.88
N ALA A 185 -17.80 10.52 7.03
CA ALA A 185 -19.18 10.27 7.47
C ALA A 185 -20.24 10.92 6.56
N GLN A 186 -19.90 11.99 5.86
CA GLN A 186 -20.75 12.69 4.90
C GLN A 186 -20.51 12.24 3.45
N GLY A 187 -19.58 11.33 3.24
CA GLY A 187 -19.18 10.90 1.89
C GLY A 187 -18.51 12.00 1.08
N GLN A 188 -17.77 12.89 1.73
CA GLN A 188 -17.17 14.08 1.11
C GLN A 188 -15.64 14.02 1.08
N LEU A 189 -15.08 14.45 -0.03
CA LEU A 189 -13.64 14.62 -0.26
C LEU A 189 -13.46 15.97 -0.97
N THR A 190 -12.98 16.99 -0.25
CA THR A 190 -12.87 18.36 -0.77
C THR A 190 -11.40 18.71 -0.97
N ARG A 191 -10.97 18.91 -2.23
CA ARG A 191 -9.59 19.25 -2.58
C ARG A 191 -9.15 20.56 -1.94
N LEU A 192 -7.93 20.59 -1.40
CA LEU A 192 -7.29 21.82 -0.93
C LEU A 192 -6.85 22.66 -2.14
N PRO A 193 -6.82 24.00 -1.99
CA PRO A 193 -6.48 24.90 -3.12
C PRO A 193 -5.10 24.63 -3.72
N GLU A 194 -4.13 24.25 -2.87
CA GLU A 194 -2.75 23.99 -3.27
C GLU A 194 -2.35 22.58 -2.91
N PRO A 195 -1.44 21.94 -3.66
CA PRO A 195 -0.88 20.63 -3.30
C PRO A 195 -0.36 20.64 -1.85
N ALA A 196 -0.53 19.53 -1.16
CA ALA A 196 0.05 19.35 0.18
C ALA A 196 1.59 19.30 0.13
N PHE A 197 2.13 18.77 -0.97
CA PHE A 197 3.56 18.74 -1.28
C PHE A 197 3.77 18.62 -2.80
N THR A 198 4.88 19.19 -3.29
CA THR A 198 5.37 18.97 -4.66
C THR A 198 6.76 18.37 -4.58
N ALA A 199 6.94 17.18 -5.15
CA ALA A 199 8.22 16.50 -5.24
C ALA A 199 9.10 17.15 -6.32
N LYS A 200 10.38 16.74 -6.37
CA LYS A 200 11.29 17.19 -7.43
C LYS A 200 10.75 16.72 -8.79
N PRO A 201 10.84 17.55 -9.84
CA PRO A 201 10.38 17.18 -11.17
C PRO A 201 10.99 15.85 -11.64
N GLY A 202 10.15 14.93 -12.08
CA GLY A 202 10.56 13.59 -12.51
C GLY A 202 10.75 12.57 -11.39
N ALA A 203 10.44 12.92 -10.14
CA ALA A 203 10.58 12.00 -9.02
C ALA A 203 9.55 10.85 -9.07
N GLY A 204 8.33 11.11 -9.51
CA GLY A 204 7.25 10.14 -9.58
C GLY A 204 6.88 9.58 -8.20
N PRO A 205 6.33 10.38 -7.30
CA PRO A 205 5.92 9.92 -5.98
C PRO A 205 4.84 8.83 -6.10
N ARG A 206 4.93 7.79 -5.27
CA ARG A 206 4.10 6.60 -5.42
C ARG A 206 3.26 6.28 -4.19
N HIS A 207 3.88 6.06 -3.05
CA HIS A 207 3.24 5.76 -1.77
C HIS A 207 3.72 6.71 -0.68
N LEU A 208 2.83 7.01 0.26
CA LEU A 208 3.07 7.84 1.44
C LEU A 208 2.72 7.04 2.70
N VAL A 209 3.56 7.12 3.72
CA VAL A 209 3.28 6.52 5.04
C VAL A 209 3.58 7.53 6.14
N PHE A 210 2.70 7.61 7.13
CA PHE A 210 2.95 8.41 8.33
C PHE A 210 3.83 7.63 9.31
N HIS A 211 4.74 8.37 9.96
CA HIS A 211 5.42 7.86 11.14
C HIS A 211 4.41 7.70 12.30
N PRO A 212 4.56 6.69 13.20
CA PRO A 212 3.63 6.47 14.31
C PRO A 212 3.41 7.67 15.25
N ASN A 213 4.39 8.60 15.34
CA ASN A 213 4.25 9.82 16.14
C ASN A 213 3.31 10.89 15.50
N GLY A 214 2.88 10.70 14.26
CA GLY A 214 2.01 11.60 13.52
C GLY A 214 2.61 12.95 13.11
N LYS A 215 3.92 13.17 13.30
CA LYS A 215 4.62 14.43 13.00
C LYS A 215 5.43 14.39 11.71
N GLN A 216 5.85 13.20 11.29
CA GLN A 216 6.57 12.97 10.05
C GLN A 216 5.80 12.03 9.13
N ALA A 217 6.14 12.08 7.85
CA ALA A 217 5.72 11.14 6.84
C ALA A 217 6.89 10.82 5.89
N TYR A 218 6.80 9.70 5.20
CA TYR A 218 7.81 9.27 4.23
C TYR A 218 7.12 9.00 2.90
N LEU A 219 7.68 9.57 1.84
CA LEU A 219 7.19 9.48 0.48
C LEU A 219 8.20 8.71 -0.37
N ILE A 220 7.79 7.58 -0.93
CA ILE A 220 8.65 6.84 -1.87
C ILE A 220 8.41 7.35 -3.29
N ASN A 221 9.49 7.63 -4.01
CA ASN A 221 9.47 8.12 -5.37
C ASN A 221 9.89 6.99 -6.32
N GLU A 222 8.96 6.61 -7.22
CA GLU A 222 9.16 5.45 -8.10
C GLU A 222 10.26 5.68 -9.13
N LEU A 223 10.26 6.87 -9.78
CA LEU A 223 11.00 7.09 -11.02
C LEU A 223 12.46 7.48 -10.79
N ASN A 224 12.78 8.10 -9.65
CA ASN A 224 14.15 8.51 -9.32
C ASN A 224 14.78 7.69 -8.18
N SER A 225 14.10 6.63 -7.71
CA SER A 225 14.59 5.69 -6.69
C SER A 225 15.04 6.37 -5.39
N THR A 226 14.16 7.24 -4.84
CA THR A 226 14.42 7.94 -3.57
C THR A 226 13.27 7.77 -2.58
N VAL A 227 13.57 8.01 -1.30
CA VAL A 227 12.57 8.30 -0.26
C VAL A 227 12.77 9.74 0.20
N THR A 228 11.67 10.48 0.28
CA THR A 228 11.64 11.84 0.85
C THR A 228 11.05 11.78 2.25
N ALA A 229 11.81 12.21 3.26
CA ALA A 229 11.34 12.43 4.62
C ALA A 229 10.67 13.80 4.70
N LEU A 230 9.49 13.86 5.30
CA LEU A 230 8.62 15.03 5.34
C LEU A 230 8.22 15.36 6.78
N ALA A 231 8.27 16.62 7.17
CA ALA A 231 7.56 17.14 8.33
C ALA A 231 6.09 17.37 7.96
N TYR A 232 5.17 16.98 8.84
CA TYR A 232 3.74 17.13 8.64
C TYR A 232 3.17 18.24 9.54
N ASP A 233 2.49 19.20 8.93
CA ASP A 233 1.68 20.21 9.60
C ASP A 233 0.21 19.77 9.61
N ALA A 234 -0.24 19.20 10.72
CA ALA A 234 -1.61 18.70 10.89
C ALA A 234 -2.67 19.83 10.93
N SER A 235 -2.28 21.07 11.17
CA SER A 235 -3.22 22.22 11.19
C SER A 235 -3.55 22.68 9.78
N ALA A 236 -2.58 22.64 8.87
CA ALA A 236 -2.70 23.10 7.50
C ALA A 236 -2.94 21.94 6.49
N GLY A 237 -2.68 20.69 6.86
CA GLY A 237 -2.68 19.55 5.93
C GLY A 237 -1.57 19.69 4.89
N LYS A 238 -0.35 20.08 5.31
CA LYS A 238 0.79 20.36 4.44
C LYS A 238 2.02 19.58 4.88
N PHE A 239 2.93 19.36 3.92
CA PHE A 239 4.22 18.74 4.19
C PHE A 239 5.36 19.66 3.79
N LYS A 240 6.49 19.51 4.52
CA LYS A 240 7.76 20.18 4.23
C LYS A 240 8.86 19.14 4.13
N GLU A 241 9.66 19.18 3.05
CA GLU A 241 10.81 18.30 2.88
C GLU A 241 11.84 18.52 4.00
N LEU A 242 12.25 17.42 4.61
CA LEU A 242 13.37 17.37 5.56
C LEU A 242 14.63 16.84 4.87
N GLN A 243 14.46 15.80 4.03
CA GLN A 243 15.56 15.11 3.38
C GLN A 243 15.03 14.27 2.21
N SER A 244 15.86 14.06 1.19
CA SER A 244 15.64 13.03 0.17
C SER A 244 16.89 12.15 0.06
N VAL A 245 16.72 10.83 0.15
CA VAL A 245 17.80 9.83 0.13
C VAL A 245 17.56 8.76 -0.91
N SER A 246 18.63 8.21 -1.51
CA SER A 246 18.54 7.09 -2.44
C SER A 246 18.13 5.80 -1.73
N THR A 247 17.28 5.01 -2.39
CA THR A 247 16.96 3.63 -1.99
C THR A 247 17.95 2.60 -2.52
N LEU A 248 18.93 3.04 -3.30
CA LEU A 248 19.92 2.18 -3.97
C LEU A 248 21.30 2.32 -3.33
N PRO A 249 22.10 1.25 -3.28
CA PRO A 249 23.47 1.34 -2.83
C PRO A 249 24.31 2.21 -3.76
N LYS A 250 25.34 2.84 -3.21
CA LYS A 250 26.29 3.64 -3.99
C LYS A 250 26.93 2.80 -5.09
N GLY A 251 26.92 3.31 -6.32
CA GLY A 251 27.51 2.65 -7.49
C GLY A 251 26.56 1.71 -8.24
N PHE A 252 25.33 1.52 -7.81
CA PHE A 252 24.34 0.81 -8.63
C PHE A 252 23.96 1.63 -9.86
N SER A 253 24.01 1.00 -11.04
CA SER A 253 23.76 1.67 -12.34
C SER A 253 22.70 0.95 -13.21
N GLY A 254 22.01 -0.06 -12.66
CA GLY A 254 20.93 -0.75 -13.34
C GLY A 254 19.61 0.03 -13.35
N GLU A 255 18.70 -0.40 -14.20
CA GLU A 255 17.31 0.11 -14.13
C GLU A 255 16.67 -0.28 -12.80
N ASN A 256 15.94 0.66 -12.21
CA ASN A 256 15.20 0.46 -10.97
C ASN A 256 13.97 1.35 -10.92
N SER A 257 12.95 0.87 -10.23
CA SER A 257 11.80 1.66 -9.84
C SER A 257 11.36 1.25 -8.43
N CYS A 258 11.16 2.21 -7.55
CA CYS A 258 10.66 1.92 -6.21
C CYS A 258 9.20 1.47 -6.24
N ALA A 259 8.75 0.78 -5.19
CA ALA A 259 7.36 0.37 -5.10
C ALA A 259 6.71 0.75 -3.77
N ASP A 260 7.07 0.13 -2.68
CA ASP A 260 6.38 0.25 -1.41
C ASP A 260 7.30 0.67 -0.27
N LEU A 261 6.73 1.20 0.81
CA LEU A 261 7.47 1.57 2.01
C LEU A 261 6.63 1.37 3.26
N HIS A 262 7.29 0.99 4.36
CA HIS A 262 6.68 0.80 5.67
C HIS A 262 7.61 1.28 6.79
N VAL A 263 7.06 1.97 7.78
CA VAL A 263 7.75 2.27 9.05
C VAL A 263 7.55 1.11 10.01
N SER A 264 8.58 0.74 10.75
CA SER A 264 8.46 -0.25 11.83
C SER A 264 7.46 0.23 12.90
N PRO A 265 6.77 -0.68 13.60
CA PRO A 265 5.77 -0.30 14.61
C PRO A 265 6.32 0.57 15.75
N ASP A 266 7.61 0.44 16.07
CA ASP A 266 8.31 1.26 17.07
C ASP A 266 8.77 2.63 16.54
N GLY A 267 8.66 2.86 15.23
CA GLY A 267 9.06 4.11 14.58
C GLY A 267 10.57 4.26 14.36
N LEU A 268 11.38 3.23 14.60
CA LEU A 268 12.84 3.34 14.54
C LEU A 268 13.43 3.07 13.15
N TYR A 269 12.69 2.36 12.29
CA TYR A 269 13.20 1.93 10.98
C TYR A 269 12.17 2.16 9.88
N LEU A 270 12.69 2.45 8.68
CA LEU A 270 11.91 2.50 7.44
C LEU A 270 12.44 1.44 6.47
N TYR A 271 11.52 0.73 5.83
CA TYR A 271 11.80 -0.26 4.80
C TYR A 271 11.23 0.24 3.47
N ALA A 272 11.96 0.04 2.36
CA ALA A 272 11.54 0.48 1.03
C ALA A 272 11.94 -0.55 -0.03
N SER A 273 11.02 -0.91 -0.95
CA SER A 273 11.27 -1.92 -1.96
C SER A 273 11.73 -1.34 -3.29
N ASN A 274 12.67 -2.03 -3.94
CA ASN A 274 13.30 -1.70 -5.21
C ASN A 274 13.00 -2.78 -6.25
N ARG A 275 12.28 -2.45 -7.32
CA ARG A 275 12.01 -3.31 -8.49
C ARG A 275 13.08 -3.05 -9.56
N GLY A 276 13.96 -3.98 -9.76
CA GLY A 276 15.17 -3.87 -10.60
C GLY A 276 16.37 -4.32 -9.79
N HIS A 277 16.78 -3.59 -8.77
CA HIS A 277 17.76 -4.03 -7.77
C HIS A 277 17.24 -5.24 -6.95
N ASN A 278 15.92 -5.42 -6.90
CA ASN A 278 15.22 -6.52 -6.20
C ASN A 278 15.66 -6.66 -4.75
N SER A 279 15.56 -5.56 -4.03
CA SER A 279 15.94 -5.46 -2.62
C SER A 279 14.90 -4.72 -1.78
N ILE A 280 15.00 -4.92 -0.46
CA ILE A 280 14.48 -4.01 0.55
C ILE A 280 15.64 -3.15 1.05
N ALA A 281 15.56 -1.84 0.84
CA ALA A 281 16.42 -0.87 1.49
C ALA A 281 15.90 -0.62 2.91
N VAL A 282 16.79 -0.72 3.90
CA VAL A 282 16.49 -0.48 5.31
C VAL A 282 17.18 0.80 5.76
N PHE A 283 16.41 1.67 6.40
CA PHE A 283 16.92 2.94 6.93
C PHE A 283 16.66 3.02 8.42
N ALA A 284 17.65 3.50 9.18
CA ALA A 284 17.44 3.98 10.53
C ALA A 284 16.78 5.37 10.47
N ILE A 285 15.80 5.61 11.35
CA ILE A 285 15.10 6.90 11.48
C ILE A 285 15.72 7.63 12.68
N ASP A 286 16.22 8.85 12.46
CA ASP A 286 16.59 9.75 13.55
C ASP A 286 15.31 10.27 14.22
N THR A 287 15.04 9.79 15.42
CA THR A 287 13.79 10.12 16.15
C THR A 287 13.70 11.59 16.56
N SER A 288 14.80 12.33 16.53
CA SER A 288 14.82 13.77 16.89
C SER A 288 14.30 14.66 15.77
N ASN A 289 14.53 14.27 14.51
CA ASN A 289 14.23 15.12 13.34
C ASN A 289 13.54 14.38 12.18
N GLY A 290 13.44 13.04 12.22
CA GLY A 290 12.80 12.21 11.20
C GLY A 290 13.63 11.92 9.96
N THR A 291 14.94 12.27 9.96
CA THR A 291 15.83 11.98 8.83
C THR A 291 16.22 10.50 8.76
N LEU A 292 16.68 10.05 7.58
CA LEU A 292 16.95 8.65 7.25
C LEU A 292 18.44 8.41 7.02
N ALA A 293 18.97 7.33 7.57
CA ALA A 293 20.30 6.81 7.28
C ALA A 293 20.19 5.38 6.74
N PRO A 294 20.69 5.06 5.53
CA PRO A 294 20.64 3.70 4.99
C PRO A 294 21.56 2.78 5.79
N ILE A 295 21.05 1.61 6.19
CA ILE A 295 21.79 0.63 7.01
C ILE A 295 21.88 -0.75 6.35
N GLN A 296 21.00 -1.07 5.39
CA GLN A 296 21.05 -2.37 4.69
C GLN A 296 20.34 -2.29 3.33
N TYR A 297 20.77 -3.13 2.40
CA TYR A 297 20.08 -3.44 1.14
C TYR A 297 19.95 -4.97 1.04
N MET A 298 18.81 -5.51 1.49
CA MET A 298 18.56 -6.96 1.56
C MET A 298 17.96 -7.45 0.25
N SER A 299 18.60 -8.44 -0.41
CA SER A 299 18.01 -9.12 -1.56
C SER A 299 16.66 -9.76 -1.20
N THR A 300 15.62 -9.56 -2.01
CA THR A 300 14.29 -10.14 -1.79
C THR A 300 14.18 -11.61 -2.19
N GLN A 301 15.25 -12.20 -2.72
CA GLN A 301 15.30 -13.59 -3.21
C GLN A 301 14.21 -13.88 -4.27
N GLY A 302 13.86 -12.85 -5.04
CA GLY A 302 12.90 -12.90 -6.12
C GLY A 302 13.01 -11.68 -7.02
N LYS A 303 12.03 -11.49 -7.89
CA LYS A 303 12.01 -10.39 -8.87
C LYS A 303 10.79 -9.53 -8.70
N THR A 304 10.98 -8.21 -8.81
CA THR A 304 9.92 -7.21 -8.75
C THR A 304 9.17 -7.25 -7.41
N PRO A 305 9.82 -6.91 -6.27
CA PRO A 305 9.17 -6.82 -4.96
C PRO A 305 8.20 -5.60 -4.95
N ARG A 306 6.97 -5.82 -5.41
CA ARG A 306 5.99 -4.75 -5.61
C ARG A 306 5.37 -4.27 -4.32
N ASN A 307 5.16 -5.19 -3.38
CA ASN A 307 4.63 -4.90 -2.05
C ASN A 307 5.29 -5.83 -1.02
N PHE A 308 5.31 -5.40 0.21
CA PHE A 308 5.74 -6.18 1.35
C PHE A 308 4.97 -5.73 2.61
N ALA A 309 4.98 -6.52 3.65
CA ALA A 309 4.35 -6.15 4.91
C ALA A 309 5.20 -6.57 6.11
N LEU A 310 5.22 -5.71 7.13
CA LEU A 310 5.67 -6.08 8.47
C LEU A 310 4.51 -6.76 9.23
N THR A 311 4.83 -7.75 10.05
CA THR A 311 3.86 -8.22 11.04
C THR A 311 3.55 -7.11 12.04
N PRO A 312 2.36 -7.08 12.67
CA PRO A 312 2.03 -6.10 13.71
C PRO A 312 3.04 -6.05 14.87
N SER A 313 3.72 -7.16 15.15
CA SER A 313 4.81 -7.21 16.15
C SER A 313 6.14 -6.63 15.67
N GLY A 314 6.28 -6.29 14.39
CA GLY A 314 7.52 -5.85 13.77
C GLY A 314 8.62 -6.93 13.63
N ARG A 315 8.34 -8.21 13.95
CA ARG A 315 9.37 -9.27 14.02
C ARG A 315 9.61 -10.01 12.72
N LEU A 316 8.66 -9.98 11.80
CA LEU A 316 8.76 -10.60 10.48
C LEU A 316 8.36 -9.60 9.40
N LEU A 317 8.97 -9.75 8.23
CA LEU A 317 8.66 -9.01 7.02
C LEU A 317 8.46 -10.01 5.89
N LEU A 318 7.35 -9.89 5.16
CA LEU A 318 6.97 -10.73 4.03
C LEU A 318 7.05 -9.93 2.74
N VAL A 319 7.78 -10.43 1.75
CA VAL A 319 7.94 -9.74 0.46
C VAL A 319 7.23 -10.50 -0.65
N ALA A 320 6.33 -9.81 -1.35
CA ALA A 320 5.66 -10.30 -2.56
C ALA A 320 6.49 -9.95 -3.80
N ASN A 321 7.15 -10.94 -4.36
CA ASN A 321 7.95 -10.81 -5.58
C ASN A 321 7.09 -11.16 -6.80
N GLN A 322 6.52 -10.15 -7.43
CA GLN A 322 5.50 -10.28 -8.49
C GLN A 322 5.96 -11.16 -9.65
N ASN A 323 7.16 -10.89 -10.21
CA ASN A 323 7.60 -11.51 -11.47
C ASN A 323 8.31 -12.87 -11.27
N SER A 324 8.55 -13.29 -10.03
CA SER A 324 9.06 -14.62 -9.68
C SER A 324 8.02 -15.50 -9.00
N ASN A 325 6.77 -15.04 -8.88
CA ASN A 325 5.64 -15.79 -8.31
C ASN A 325 5.94 -16.37 -6.92
N ASN A 326 6.73 -15.65 -6.10
CA ASN A 326 7.07 -16.14 -4.76
C ASN A 326 6.91 -15.06 -3.69
N VAL A 327 6.63 -15.54 -2.48
CA VAL A 327 6.65 -14.74 -1.26
C VAL A 327 7.77 -15.27 -0.37
N VAL A 328 8.62 -14.36 0.11
CA VAL A 328 9.76 -14.69 0.97
C VAL A 328 9.57 -14.02 2.33
N THR A 329 9.85 -14.77 3.40
CA THR A 329 9.75 -14.27 4.77
C THR A 329 11.13 -13.96 5.34
N PHE A 330 11.26 -12.81 5.98
CA PHE A 330 12.48 -12.35 6.66
C PHE A 330 12.21 -12.15 8.15
N ARG A 331 13.22 -12.41 8.99
CA ARG A 331 13.25 -11.93 10.37
C ARG A 331 13.71 -10.50 10.40
N VAL A 332 13.10 -9.73 11.28
CA VAL A 332 13.53 -8.38 11.62
C VAL A 332 14.23 -8.43 12.97
N ASP A 333 15.47 -7.99 13.04
CA ASP A 333 16.20 -7.81 14.29
C ASP A 333 15.62 -6.59 15.03
N GLY A 334 15.05 -6.83 16.20
CA GLY A 334 14.39 -5.78 16.99
C GLY A 334 15.36 -4.77 17.61
N GLN A 335 16.68 -5.01 17.58
CA GLN A 335 17.67 -4.09 18.14
C GLN A 335 18.22 -3.12 17.10
N ASN A 336 18.34 -3.57 15.85
CA ASN A 336 18.99 -2.79 14.80
C ASN A 336 18.20 -2.69 13.50
N GLY A 337 16.99 -3.29 13.41
CA GLY A 337 16.09 -3.24 12.25
C GLY A 337 16.55 -4.07 11.05
N LEU A 338 17.68 -4.76 11.12
CA LEU A 338 18.23 -5.51 9.99
C LEU A 338 17.37 -6.73 9.65
N LEU A 339 17.32 -7.04 8.36
CA LEU A 339 16.62 -8.19 7.82
C LEU A 339 17.58 -9.39 7.69
N ALA A 340 17.09 -10.58 8.05
CA ALA A 340 17.75 -11.84 7.79
C ALA A 340 16.73 -12.84 7.19
N PRO A 341 17.08 -13.61 6.14
CA PRO A 341 16.19 -14.61 5.58
C PRO A 341 15.83 -15.68 6.61
N THR A 342 14.56 -16.09 6.63
CA THR A 342 14.12 -17.26 7.43
C THR A 342 14.40 -18.59 6.75
N GLY A 343 14.72 -18.57 5.45
CA GLY A 343 14.75 -19.74 4.59
C GLY A 343 13.35 -20.20 4.12
N GLN A 344 12.29 -19.47 4.50
CA GLN A 344 10.91 -19.80 4.10
C GLN A 344 10.51 -19.02 2.85
N THR A 345 10.03 -19.76 1.84
CA THR A 345 9.44 -19.22 0.62
C THR A 345 8.24 -20.04 0.22
N ILE A 346 7.24 -19.41 -0.38
CA ILE A 346 6.07 -20.07 -0.96
C ILE A 346 5.83 -19.56 -2.37
N GLU A 347 5.13 -20.35 -3.19
CA GLU A 347 4.62 -19.90 -4.48
C GLU A 347 3.24 -19.28 -4.33
N VAL A 348 3.06 -18.09 -4.93
CA VAL A 348 1.78 -17.39 -5.08
C VAL A 348 1.79 -16.79 -6.49
N PRO A 349 0.75 -16.99 -7.31
CA PRO A 349 0.74 -16.48 -8.69
C PRO A 349 0.70 -14.96 -8.71
N SER A 350 1.71 -14.33 -9.31
CA SER A 350 1.85 -12.88 -9.47
C SER A 350 1.40 -12.07 -8.22
N PRO A 351 2.05 -12.28 -7.05
CA PRO A 351 1.62 -11.66 -5.81
C PRO A 351 1.89 -10.15 -5.86
N MET A 352 0.86 -9.35 -5.56
CA MET A 352 0.87 -7.89 -5.70
C MET A 352 0.73 -7.19 -4.35
N PHE A 353 0.11 -7.85 -3.37
CA PHE A 353 -0.20 -7.25 -2.08
C PHE A 353 -0.16 -8.28 -0.94
N VAL A 354 0.25 -7.83 0.24
CA VAL A 354 0.34 -8.65 1.47
C VAL A 354 -0.40 -7.95 2.60
N GLN A 355 -1.54 -8.53 3.04
CA GLN A 355 -2.26 -8.08 4.24
C GLN A 355 -1.99 -9.05 5.38
N VAL A 356 -1.28 -8.59 6.42
CA VAL A 356 -1.01 -9.38 7.62
C VAL A 356 -1.91 -8.90 8.75
N VAL A 357 -2.62 -9.84 9.39
CA VAL A 357 -3.45 -9.57 10.58
C VAL A 357 -3.20 -10.64 11.65
N GLU A 358 -3.39 -10.31 12.93
CA GLU A 358 -3.34 -11.33 13.98
C GLU A 358 -4.34 -12.46 13.70
N ASP A 359 -3.96 -13.70 13.97
CA ASP A 359 -4.88 -14.84 13.80
C ASP A 359 -6.01 -14.76 14.82
N PHE A 360 -7.19 -14.43 14.36
CA PHE A 360 -8.42 -14.30 15.14
C PHE A 360 -9.28 -15.59 15.11
N THR A 361 -8.80 -16.63 14.44
CA THR A 361 -9.54 -17.90 14.25
C THR A 361 -9.22 -18.92 15.33
N ARG A 362 -8.34 -18.59 16.28
CA ARG A 362 -7.88 -19.45 17.39
C ARG A 362 -8.19 -18.87 18.75
#